data_42e77f39887bf6458d53dcc61299f742
#
_entry.id   42e77f39887bf6458d53dcc61299f742
#
_cell.length_a   1.000
_cell.length_b   1.000
_cell.length_c   1.000
_cell.angle_alpha   90.00
_cell.angle_beta   90.00
_cell.angle_gamma   90.00
#
_symmetry.space_group_name_H-M   'P 1'
#
loop_
_entity.id
_entity.type
_entity.pdbx_description
1 polymer ?
#
loop_
_entity_poly.entity_id
_entity_poly.type
_entity_poly.pdbx_seq_one_letter_code
_entity_poly.pdbx_strand_id
1 'polypeptide(L)'
;NLYLAASAKNMILIAFKQDSLKYLTGKTLSEVAAMRGKSVEETAMDLVIDDDTRVGTVYFLMSEENIKKQIAQPWVSFGSDSESMAPEGNFRKSNPHPRAYGNFARLLAKYVRLVSTASKGAITDG
;
A
#
# COMPACT_ATOMS: atom_id res chain seq x y z
N ASN A 1 0.37 3.11 15.21
CA ASN A 1 -0.05 3.24 13.79
C ASN A 1 -1.51 2.88 13.51
N LEU A 2 -2.19 2.14 14.41
CA LEU A 2 -3.64 1.87 14.33
C LEU A 2 -4.47 3.17 14.21
N TYR A 3 -4.12 4.18 14.97
CA TYR A 3 -4.80 5.48 14.93
C TYR A 3 -4.51 6.30 13.67
N LEU A 4 -3.33 6.14 13.06
CA LEU A 4 -2.96 6.84 11.84
C LEU A 4 -3.71 6.31 10.60
N ALA A 5 -4.07 5.03 10.59
CA ALA A 5 -4.82 4.42 9.49
C ALA A 5 -6.31 4.76 9.51
N ALA A 6 -6.77 5.53 10.49
CA ALA A 6 -8.16 5.94 10.73
C ALA A 6 -9.16 4.76 10.90
N SER A 7 -8.82 3.53 10.47
CA SER A 7 -9.68 2.35 10.62
C SER A 7 -8.91 1.06 10.38
N ALA A 8 -9.21 0.02 11.14
CA ALA A 8 -8.71 -1.34 10.91
C ALA A 8 -9.15 -1.95 9.57
N LYS A 9 -10.18 -1.38 8.94
CA LYS A 9 -10.63 -1.73 7.58
C LYS A 9 -9.63 -1.27 6.51
N ASN A 10 -8.79 -0.28 6.83
CA ASN A 10 -7.77 0.26 5.95
C ASN A 10 -6.40 -0.42 6.12
N MET A 11 -6.35 -1.55 6.82
CA MET A 11 -5.14 -2.32 7.07
C MET A 11 -5.32 -3.72 6.51
N ILE A 12 -4.60 -4.05 5.43
CA ILE A 12 -4.60 -5.40 4.85
C ILE A 12 -3.32 -6.12 5.26
N LEU A 13 -3.49 -7.32 5.80
CA LEU A 13 -2.38 -8.20 6.19
C LEU A 13 -1.84 -8.90 4.94
N ILE A 14 -0.54 -8.80 4.68
CA ILE A 14 0.05 -9.28 3.41
C ILE A 14 1.15 -10.31 3.57
N ALA A 15 1.76 -10.42 4.75
CA ALA A 15 2.84 -11.36 4.97
C ALA A 15 2.90 -11.84 6.41
N PHE A 16 3.10 -13.15 6.57
CA PHE A 16 3.29 -13.84 7.83
C PHE A 16 4.52 -14.76 7.74
N LYS A 17 5.28 -14.84 8.83
CA LYS A 17 6.38 -15.79 9.01
C LYS A 17 5.83 -17.20 9.25
N GLN A 18 4.81 -17.33 10.10
CA GLN A 18 4.22 -18.60 10.47
C GLN A 18 3.23 -19.10 9.41
N ASP A 19 3.45 -20.31 8.92
CA ASP A 19 2.58 -20.94 7.91
C ASP A 19 1.13 -21.08 8.38
N SER A 20 0.94 -21.30 9.68
CA SER A 20 -0.38 -21.41 10.32
C SER A 20 -1.21 -20.13 10.23
N LEU A 21 -0.59 -18.96 9.97
CA LEU A 21 -1.27 -17.67 9.86
C LEU A 21 -1.45 -17.19 8.42
N LYS A 22 -0.83 -17.86 7.44
CA LYS A 22 -0.88 -17.44 6.03
C LYS A 22 -2.29 -17.39 5.44
N TYR A 23 -3.24 -18.13 5.99
CA TYR A 23 -4.66 -18.07 5.57
C TYR A 23 -5.32 -16.72 5.83
N LEU A 24 -4.70 -15.88 6.66
CA LEU A 24 -5.14 -14.51 6.95
C LEU A 24 -4.64 -13.50 5.91
N THR A 25 -3.74 -13.90 5.01
CA THR A 25 -3.20 -13.03 3.96
C THR A 25 -4.32 -12.50 3.07
N GLY A 26 -4.33 -11.20 2.84
CA GLY A 26 -5.36 -10.50 2.07
C GLY A 26 -6.58 -10.05 2.88
N LYS A 27 -6.70 -10.44 4.15
CA LYS A 27 -7.78 -9.98 5.02
C LYS A 27 -7.41 -8.66 5.68
N THR A 28 -8.42 -7.86 5.99
CA THR A 28 -8.26 -6.67 6.81
C THR A 28 -8.11 -7.04 8.28
N LEU A 29 -7.44 -6.19 9.05
CA LEU A 29 -7.33 -6.38 10.50
C LEU A 29 -8.72 -6.42 11.17
N SER A 30 -9.68 -5.65 10.66
CA SER A 30 -11.08 -5.67 11.14
C SER A 30 -11.76 -7.02 10.93
N GLU A 31 -11.56 -7.67 9.77
CA GLU A 31 -12.11 -9.01 9.49
C GLU A 31 -11.50 -10.06 10.41
N VAL A 32 -10.17 -9.99 10.62
CA VAL A 32 -9.50 -10.94 11.52
C VAL A 32 -9.93 -10.75 12.97
N ALA A 33 -10.15 -9.52 13.43
CA ALA A 33 -10.69 -9.23 14.76
C ALA A 33 -12.07 -9.84 14.94
N ALA A 34 -12.95 -9.68 13.94
CA ALA A 34 -14.28 -10.30 13.95
C ALA A 34 -14.20 -11.84 13.97
N MET A 35 -13.30 -12.45 13.19
CA MET A 35 -13.09 -13.92 13.17
C MET A 35 -12.60 -14.44 14.52
N ARG A 36 -11.78 -13.68 15.24
CA ARG A 36 -11.24 -14.06 16.56
C ARG A 36 -12.18 -13.68 17.71
N GLY A 37 -13.23 -12.91 17.47
CA GLY A 37 -14.14 -12.41 18.50
C GLY A 37 -13.46 -11.49 19.52
N LYS A 38 -12.43 -10.74 19.09
CA LYS A 38 -11.60 -9.86 19.91
C LYS A 38 -11.65 -8.43 19.40
N SER A 39 -11.17 -7.48 20.23
CA SER A 39 -10.95 -6.11 19.77
C SER A 39 -9.86 -6.05 18.70
N VAL A 40 -9.82 -4.96 17.95
CA VAL A 40 -8.80 -4.72 16.92
C VAL A 40 -7.40 -4.65 17.55
N GLU A 41 -7.30 -3.98 18.69
CA GLU A 41 -6.06 -3.78 19.44
C GLU A 41 -5.50 -5.12 19.96
N GLU A 42 -6.34 -5.93 20.60
CA GLU A 42 -5.96 -7.26 21.08
C GLU A 42 -5.55 -8.16 19.92
N THR A 43 -6.31 -8.12 18.82
CA THR A 43 -6.00 -8.91 17.63
C THR A 43 -4.66 -8.51 17.02
N ALA A 44 -4.35 -7.22 16.97
CA ALA A 44 -3.05 -6.74 16.46
C ALA A 44 -1.89 -7.21 17.33
N MET A 45 -2.03 -7.17 18.65
CA MET A 45 -1.02 -7.68 19.59
C MET A 45 -0.84 -9.19 19.47
N ASP A 46 -1.94 -9.92 19.45
CA ASP A 46 -1.91 -11.38 19.30
C ASP A 46 -1.23 -11.82 18.01
N LEU A 47 -1.54 -11.15 16.88
CA LEU A 47 -0.93 -11.50 15.61
C LEU A 47 0.59 -11.32 15.60
N VAL A 48 1.11 -10.29 16.26
CA VAL A 48 2.56 -10.07 16.39
C VAL A 48 3.20 -11.15 17.27
N ILE A 49 2.50 -11.55 18.36
CA ILE A 49 2.97 -12.61 19.26
C ILE A 49 2.93 -13.96 18.55
N ASP A 50 1.81 -14.31 17.92
CA ASP A 50 1.59 -15.58 17.23
C ASP A 50 2.55 -15.77 16.05
N ASP A 51 2.87 -14.68 15.33
CA ASP A 51 3.76 -14.70 14.17
C ASP A 51 5.24 -14.63 14.56
N ASP A 52 5.54 -14.28 15.82
CA ASP A 52 6.91 -14.10 16.34
C ASP A 52 7.75 -13.15 15.48
N THR A 53 7.10 -12.17 14.84
CA THR A 53 7.75 -11.14 14.01
C THR A 53 6.79 -10.00 13.68
N ARG A 54 7.27 -9.09 12.82
CA ARG A 54 6.41 -8.05 12.23
C ARG A 54 5.47 -8.67 11.20
N VAL A 55 4.18 -8.51 11.41
CA VAL A 55 3.18 -8.85 10.41
C VAL A 55 3.21 -7.83 9.28
N GLY A 56 3.45 -8.28 8.05
CA GLY A 56 3.44 -7.42 6.88
C GLY A 56 2.04 -6.83 6.66
N THR A 57 1.94 -5.51 6.61
CA THR A 57 0.65 -4.82 6.53
C THR A 57 0.71 -3.68 5.54
N VAL A 58 -0.29 -3.60 4.65
CA VAL A 58 -0.55 -2.44 3.80
C VAL A 58 -1.55 -1.52 4.48
N TYR A 59 -1.18 -0.25 4.61
CA TYR A 59 -2.01 0.81 5.17
C TYR A 59 -2.54 1.70 4.05
N PHE A 60 -3.85 1.81 3.93
CA PHE A 60 -4.50 2.73 2.97
C PHE A 60 -4.60 4.13 3.60
N LEU A 61 -3.50 4.87 3.56
CA LEU A 61 -3.36 6.21 4.17
C LEU A 61 -3.32 7.34 3.14
N MET A 62 -3.04 7.02 1.88
CA MET A 62 -2.80 8.01 0.85
C MET A 62 -4.07 8.32 0.08
N SER A 63 -4.29 9.61 -0.18
CA SER A 63 -5.37 10.09 -1.03
C SER A 63 -4.83 10.45 -2.41
N GLU A 64 -5.52 10.01 -3.46
CA GLU A 64 -5.17 10.32 -4.85
C GLU A 64 -5.21 11.84 -5.12
N GLU A 65 -6.12 12.55 -4.46
CA GLU A 65 -6.23 14.00 -4.57
C GLU A 65 -4.98 14.71 -4.01
N ASN A 66 -4.51 14.27 -2.85
CA ASN A 66 -3.30 14.81 -2.24
C ASN A 66 -2.06 14.51 -3.09
N ILE A 67 -1.97 13.31 -3.67
CA ILE A 67 -0.88 12.94 -4.59
C ILE A 67 -0.85 13.91 -5.77
N LYS A 68 -2.00 14.19 -6.40
CA LYS A 68 -2.08 15.14 -7.53
C LYS A 68 -1.66 16.55 -7.13
N LYS A 69 -2.07 17.04 -5.95
CA LYS A 69 -1.65 18.34 -5.44
C LYS A 69 -0.14 18.40 -5.20
N GLN A 70 0.45 17.35 -4.65
CA GLN A 70 1.89 17.26 -4.40
C GLN A 70 2.70 17.22 -5.70
N ILE A 71 2.27 16.42 -6.68
CA ILE A 71 2.93 16.29 -7.99
C ILE A 71 2.99 17.63 -8.74
N ALA A 72 1.97 18.46 -8.57
CA ALA A 72 1.90 19.78 -9.21
C ALA A 72 2.87 20.83 -8.63
N GLN A 73 3.52 20.54 -7.50
CA GLN A 73 4.42 21.50 -6.86
C GLN A 73 5.83 21.44 -7.46
N PRO A 74 6.44 22.58 -7.84
CA PRO A 74 7.75 22.60 -8.52
C PRO A 74 8.93 22.18 -7.62
N TRP A 75 8.74 22.16 -6.32
CA TRP A 75 9.77 21.76 -5.34
C TRP A 75 9.67 20.30 -4.89
N VAL A 76 8.68 19.54 -5.38
CA VAL A 76 8.52 18.14 -5.02
C VAL A 76 9.34 17.25 -5.96
N SER A 77 10.21 16.44 -5.39
CA SER A 77 10.92 15.37 -6.08
C SER A 77 10.27 14.02 -5.80
N PHE A 78 10.57 13.04 -6.64
CA PHE A 78 9.94 11.73 -6.60
C PHE A 78 10.93 10.63 -6.24
N GLY A 79 10.52 9.72 -5.37
CA GLY A 79 11.26 8.52 -5.02
C GLY A 79 10.33 7.32 -4.95
N SER A 80 10.88 6.11 -5.02
CA SER A 80 10.10 4.88 -4.87
C SER A 80 9.83 4.53 -3.40
N ASP A 81 10.63 5.07 -2.48
CA ASP A 81 10.63 4.68 -1.07
C ASP A 81 10.79 3.15 -0.92
N SER A 82 11.58 2.56 -1.79
CA SER A 82 11.79 1.13 -1.85
C SER A 82 13.27 0.80 -1.73
N GLU A 83 13.56 -0.34 -1.11
CA GLU A 83 14.91 -0.89 -1.08
C GLU A 83 15.37 -1.27 -2.48
N SER A 84 16.70 -1.34 -2.67
CA SER A 84 17.30 -1.84 -3.90
C SER A 84 17.05 -3.35 -4.03
N MET A 85 16.12 -3.72 -4.90
CA MET A 85 15.74 -5.12 -5.13
C MET A 85 15.80 -5.46 -6.61
N ALA A 86 16.45 -6.59 -6.93
CA ALA A 86 16.35 -7.19 -8.26
C ALA A 86 15.17 -8.18 -8.29
N PRO A 87 14.45 -8.34 -9.43
CA PRO A 87 13.34 -9.30 -9.54
C PRO A 87 13.85 -10.75 -9.72
N GLU A 88 14.84 -11.16 -8.94
CA GLU A 88 15.52 -12.46 -9.02
C GLU A 88 15.89 -13.01 -7.64
N GLY A 89 16.23 -14.29 -7.59
CA GLY A 89 16.71 -14.97 -6.38
C GLY A 89 15.69 -14.93 -5.24
N ASN A 90 16.19 -14.65 -4.05
CA ASN A 90 15.37 -14.61 -2.84
C ASN A 90 14.34 -13.46 -2.81
N PHE A 91 14.57 -12.39 -3.56
CA PHE A 91 13.63 -11.26 -3.66
C PHE A 91 12.30 -11.64 -4.31
N ARG A 92 12.27 -12.69 -5.15
CA ARG A 92 11.03 -13.23 -5.75
C ARG A 92 10.10 -13.87 -4.73
N LYS A 93 10.60 -14.19 -3.54
CA LYS A 93 9.81 -14.77 -2.43
C LYS A 93 9.15 -13.69 -1.57
N SER A 94 9.55 -12.43 -1.72
CA SER A 94 8.93 -11.28 -1.06
C SER A 94 7.80 -10.71 -1.92
N ASN A 95 6.88 -9.99 -1.27
CA ASN A 95 5.81 -9.24 -1.95
C ASN A 95 6.11 -7.74 -1.86
N PRO A 96 7.08 -7.22 -2.64
CA PRO A 96 7.39 -5.80 -2.62
C PRO A 96 6.21 -4.99 -3.17
N HIS A 97 6.04 -3.79 -2.65
CA HIS A 97 5.04 -2.88 -3.19
C HIS A 97 5.35 -2.60 -4.68
N PRO A 98 4.36 -2.57 -5.58
CA PRO A 98 4.57 -2.33 -7.02
C PRO A 98 5.39 -1.07 -7.34
N ARG A 99 5.44 -0.08 -6.42
CA ARG A 99 6.27 1.12 -6.55
C ARG A 99 7.76 0.81 -6.66
N ALA A 100 8.22 -0.33 -6.15
CA ALA A 100 9.62 -0.75 -6.24
C ALA A 100 10.13 -0.79 -7.69
N TYR A 101 9.28 -1.20 -8.62
CA TYR A 101 9.65 -1.38 -10.03
C TYR A 101 8.96 -0.40 -10.98
N GLY A 102 7.75 0.05 -10.65
CA GLY A 102 6.88 0.79 -11.57
C GLY A 102 6.64 2.25 -11.23
N ASN A 103 7.25 2.79 -10.18
CA ASN A 103 6.94 4.12 -9.65
C ASN A 103 7.06 5.23 -10.72
N PHE A 104 8.22 5.34 -11.35
CA PHE A 104 8.48 6.42 -12.32
C PHE A 104 7.70 6.24 -13.62
N ALA A 105 7.60 5.01 -14.12
CA ALA A 105 6.79 4.71 -15.30
C ALA A 105 5.31 5.04 -15.06
N ARG A 106 4.78 4.71 -13.88
CA ARG A 106 3.40 5.04 -13.48
C ARG A 106 3.18 6.54 -13.34
N LEU A 107 4.16 7.27 -12.77
CA LEU A 107 4.09 8.72 -12.64
C LEU A 107 3.88 9.38 -14.02
N LEU A 108 4.71 9.04 -14.99
CA LEU A 108 4.63 9.58 -16.34
C LEU A 108 3.36 9.14 -17.07
N ALA A 109 3.00 7.86 -17.00
CA ALA A 109 1.83 7.33 -17.68
C ALA A 109 0.52 7.89 -17.12
N LYS A 110 0.37 7.89 -15.79
CA LYS A 110 -0.87 8.26 -15.13
C LYS A 110 -1.07 9.77 -15.02
N TYR A 111 -0.03 10.49 -14.57
CA TYR A 111 -0.19 11.89 -14.19
C TYR A 111 0.23 12.89 -15.28
N VAL A 112 1.13 12.50 -16.18
CA VAL A 112 1.56 13.39 -17.27
C VAL A 112 0.74 13.11 -18.53
N ARG A 113 0.72 11.87 -19.01
CA ARG A 113 0.07 11.52 -20.28
C ARG A 113 -1.46 11.63 -20.21
N LEU A 114 -2.10 11.08 -19.18
CA LEU A 114 -3.56 11.09 -19.07
C LEU A 114 -4.12 12.50 -18.80
N VAL A 115 -3.42 13.31 -18.01
CA VAL A 115 -3.84 14.70 -17.76
C VAL A 115 -3.68 15.54 -19.03
N SER A 116 -2.60 15.34 -19.80
CA SER A 116 -2.39 16.03 -21.07
C SER A 116 -3.45 15.68 -22.14
N THR A 117 -3.93 14.43 -22.17
CA THR A 117 -5.02 14.02 -23.09
C THR A 117 -6.37 14.58 -22.68
N ALA A 118 -6.67 14.63 -21.38
CA ALA A 118 -7.90 15.25 -20.88
C ALA A 118 -7.96 16.75 -21.17
N SER A 119 -6.85 17.47 -21.08
CA SER A 119 -6.76 18.90 -21.41
C SER A 119 -6.95 19.18 -22.91
N LYS A 120 -6.53 18.27 -23.77
CA LYS A 120 -6.71 18.41 -25.22
C LYS A 120 -8.14 18.11 -25.67
N GLY A 121 -8.86 17.24 -24.97
CA GLY A 121 -10.28 16.96 -25.24
C GLY A 121 -11.21 18.10 -24.83
N ALA A 122 -10.83 18.92 -23.85
CA ALA A 122 -11.65 20.06 -23.40
C ALA A 122 -11.53 21.31 -24.29
N ILE A 123 -10.64 21.33 -25.29
CA ILE A 123 -10.40 22.49 -26.18
C ILE A 123 -11.17 22.35 -27.52
N THR A 124 -11.85 21.23 -27.75
CA THR A 124 -12.51 20.97 -29.05
C THR A 124 -14.03 21.20 -29.07
N ASP A 125 -14.63 21.67 -27.97
CA ASP A 125 -16.06 22.00 -27.90
C ASP A 125 -16.27 23.49 -27.52
N GLY A 126 -15.75 24.36 -28.36
CA GLY A 126 -15.98 25.81 -28.28
C GLY A 126 -16.07 26.43 -29.65
#